data_b5a6c4526f3f4f1cd6b78ba9d2ddabbc
#
_entry.id   b5a6c4526f3f4f1cd6b78ba9d2ddabbc
#
_cell.length_a   1.000
_cell.length_b   1.000
_cell.length_c   1.000
_cell.angle_alpha   90.00
_cell.angle_beta   90.00
_cell.angle_gamma   90.00
#
_symmetry.space_group_name_H-M   'P 1'
#
loop_
_entity.id
_entity.type
_entity.pdbx_description
1 polymer ?
#
loop_
_entity_poly.entity_id
_entity_poly.type
_entity_poly.pdbx_seq_one_letter_code
_entity_poly.pdbx_strand_id
1 'polypeptide(L)' 'IQFLYIMKKIKKIKIKINGKFSMINENLSLSVFLKQLKIPLKKVAIELNQEIIDKNKKNKIKIKKNDKIEIVHFIGGG' A
#
# COMPACT_ATOMS: atom_id res chain seq x y z
N ILE A 1 28.97 5.21 -8.26
CA ILE A 1 28.49 6.56 -8.52
C ILE A 1 27.08 6.56 -9.10
N GLN A 2 26.81 5.75 -10.13
CA GLN A 2 25.46 5.63 -10.67
C GLN A 2 24.49 5.06 -9.65
N PHE A 3 24.96 4.12 -8.85
CA PHE A 3 24.13 3.53 -7.80
C PHE A 3 23.68 4.60 -6.80
N LEU A 4 24.61 5.45 -6.36
CA LEU A 4 24.27 6.52 -5.42
C LEU A 4 23.34 7.55 -6.05
N TYR A 5 23.51 7.83 -7.34
CA TYR A 5 22.63 8.75 -8.06
C TYR A 5 21.19 8.21 -8.09
N ILE A 6 21.04 6.93 -8.42
CA ILE A 6 19.74 6.28 -8.47
C ILE A 6 19.10 6.26 -7.08
N MET A 7 19.87 5.94 -6.05
CA MET A 7 19.37 5.92 -4.68
C MET A 7 18.85 7.29 -4.24
N LYS A 8 19.54 8.36 -4.62
CA LYS A 8 19.10 9.71 -4.27
C LYS A 8 17.83 10.12 -4.97
N LYS A 9 17.46 9.49 -6.09
CA LYS A 9 16.23 9.79 -6.81
C LYS A 9 15.03 9.04 -6.30
N ILE A 10 15.24 8.01 -5.48
CA ILE A 10 14.13 7.28 -4.87
C ILE A 10 13.62 8.11 -3.70
N LYS A 11 12.41 8.60 -3.85
CA LYS A 11 11.75 9.37 -2.80
C LYS A 11 10.85 8.49 -1.99
N LYS A 12 10.76 8.80 -0.70
CA LYS A 12 9.86 8.09 0.20
C LYS A 12 8.74 9.00 0.61
N ILE A 13 7.57 8.40 0.80
CA ILE A 13 6.40 9.11 1.27
C ILE A 13 5.92 8.48 2.57
N LYS A 14 5.28 9.29 3.39
CA LYS A 14 4.71 8.84 4.65
C LYS A 14 3.23 8.51 4.47
N ILE A 15 2.84 7.34 4.93
CA ILE A 15 1.47 6.87 4.90
C ILE A 15 1.10 6.31 6.27
N LYS A 16 -0.18 6.01 6.47
CA LYS A 16 -0.63 5.24 7.64
C LYS A 16 -1.13 3.88 7.19
N ILE A 17 -0.77 2.85 7.95
CA ILE A 17 -1.26 1.50 7.75
C ILE A 17 -1.82 1.02 9.07
N ASN A 18 -3.13 0.76 9.11
CA ASN A 18 -3.82 0.35 10.33
C ASN A 18 -3.46 1.26 11.52
N GLY A 19 -3.46 2.56 11.26
CA GLY A 19 -3.22 3.56 12.29
C GLY A 19 -1.77 3.85 12.60
N LYS A 20 -0.82 3.16 11.99
CA LYS A 20 0.61 3.35 12.23
C LYS A 20 1.29 4.02 11.04
N PHE A 21 2.16 4.97 11.31
CA PHE A 21 2.92 5.61 10.25
C PHE A 21 3.96 4.66 9.66
N SER A 22 4.15 4.76 8.36
CA SER A 22 5.15 3.98 7.65
C SER A 22 5.70 4.81 6.48
N MET A 23 6.97 4.59 6.16
CA MET A 23 7.60 5.22 5.00
C MET A 23 7.71 4.19 3.89
N ILE A 24 7.24 4.54 2.72
CA ILE A 24 7.32 3.67 1.54
C ILE A 24 7.87 4.46 0.37
N ASN A 25 8.34 3.74 -0.65
CA ASN A 25 8.79 4.40 -1.88
C ASN A 25 7.58 5.01 -2.59
N GLU A 26 7.79 6.20 -3.15
CA GLU A 26 6.72 6.82 -3.94
C GLU A 26 6.44 6.03 -5.21
N ASN A 27 5.29 6.26 -5.80
CA ASN A 27 4.85 5.62 -7.05
C ASN A 27 4.61 4.12 -6.96
N LEU A 28 4.46 3.57 -5.76
CA LEU A 28 4.04 2.18 -5.63
C LEU A 28 2.54 2.06 -5.89
N SER A 29 2.17 1.05 -6.66
CA SER A 29 0.75 0.70 -6.75
C SER A 29 0.31 0.01 -5.47
N LEU A 30 -0.97 0.12 -5.17
CA LEU A 30 -1.52 -0.53 -3.99
C LEU A 30 -1.31 -2.04 -4.04
N SER A 31 -1.47 -2.66 -5.22
CA SER A 31 -1.29 -4.11 -5.34
C SER A 31 0.15 -4.54 -5.08
N VAL A 32 1.12 -3.80 -5.59
CA VAL A 32 2.53 -4.12 -5.35
C VAL A 32 2.86 -3.98 -3.87
N PHE A 33 2.38 -2.90 -3.25
CA PHE A 33 2.60 -2.68 -1.83
C PHE A 33 2.05 -3.82 -0.98
N LEU A 34 0.81 -4.25 -1.27
CA LEU A 34 0.19 -5.34 -0.53
C LEU A 34 0.94 -6.66 -0.73
N LYS A 35 1.48 -6.90 -1.92
CA LYS A 35 2.32 -8.07 -2.17
C LYS A 35 3.60 -8.03 -1.36
N GLN A 36 4.21 -6.87 -1.24
CA GLN A 36 5.42 -6.71 -0.42
C GLN A 36 5.15 -7.04 1.04
N LEU A 37 3.96 -6.74 1.53
CA LEU A 37 3.56 -7.07 2.89
C LEU A 37 3.14 -8.53 3.06
N LYS A 38 3.09 -9.30 1.97
CA LYS A 38 2.69 -10.70 1.97
C LYS A 38 1.27 -10.90 2.52
N ILE A 39 0.39 -9.99 2.17
CA ILE A 39 -0.99 -10.04 2.65
C ILE A 39 -1.81 -10.95 1.73
N PRO A 40 -2.60 -11.89 2.32
CA PRO A 40 -3.45 -12.76 1.50
C PRO A 40 -4.66 -11.98 1.01
N LEU A 41 -4.58 -11.45 -0.21
CA LEU A 41 -5.58 -10.53 -0.76
C LEU A 41 -7.00 -11.11 -0.77
N LYS A 42 -7.13 -12.44 -0.84
CA LYS A 42 -8.44 -13.07 -0.85
C LYS A 42 -9.11 -13.09 0.52
N LYS A 43 -8.36 -12.82 1.58
CA LYS A 43 -8.86 -12.92 2.95
C LYS A 43 -8.99 -11.57 3.64
N VAL A 44 -8.82 -10.48 2.90
CA VAL A 44 -8.84 -9.15 3.49
C VAL A 44 -9.67 -8.21 2.65
N ALA A 45 -10.22 -7.21 3.31
CA ALA A 45 -10.76 -6.02 2.66
C ALA A 45 -9.75 -4.88 2.86
N ILE A 46 -9.60 -4.06 1.84
CA ILE A 46 -8.69 -2.93 1.89
C ILE A 46 -9.48 -1.64 1.81
N GLU A 47 -9.26 -0.75 2.76
CA GLU A 47 -9.79 0.60 2.70
C GLU A 47 -8.65 1.57 2.43
N LEU A 48 -8.89 2.46 1.50
CA LEU A 48 -7.96 3.55 1.19
C LEU A 48 -8.69 4.86 1.43
N ASN A 49 -8.23 5.60 2.43
CA ASN A 49 -8.86 6.87 2.81
C ASN A 49 -10.37 6.70 3.06
N GLN A 50 -10.71 5.63 3.79
CA GLN A 50 -12.07 5.30 4.21
C GLN A 50 -12.98 4.77 3.09
N GLU A 51 -12.42 4.48 1.92
CA GLU A 51 -13.16 3.85 0.84
C GLU A 51 -12.69 2.43 0.62
N ILE A 52 -13.63 1.50 0.54
CA ILE A 52 -13.32 0.10 0.24
C ILE A 52 -12.89 0.01 -1.22
N ILE A 53 -11.74 -0.61 -1.46
CA ILE A 53 -11.17 -0.72 -2.79
C ILE A 53 -11.54 -2.05 -3.41
N ASP A 54 -12.14 -1.98 -4.61
CA ASP A 54 -12.47 -3.13 -5.41
C ASP A 54 -11.19 -3.89 -5.80
N LYS A 55 -11.27 -5.22 -5.76
CA LYS A 55 -10.15 -6.09 -6.11
C LYS A 55 -9.58 -5.77 -7.50
N ASN A 56 -10.43 -5.38 -8.43
CA ASN A 56 -10.02 -5.14 -9.82
C ASN A 56 -9.31 -3.80 -9.99
N LYS A 57 -9.31 -2.94 -8.98
CA LYS A 57 -8.74 -1.61 -9.09
C LYS A 57 -7.41 -1.45 -8.37
N LYS A 58 -6.99 -2.44 -7.60
CA LYS A 58 -5.78 -2.32 -6.76
C LYS A 58 -4.52 -2.05 -7.56
N ASN A 59 -4.39 -2.64 -8.73
CA ASN A 59 -3.20 -2.44 -9.56
C ASN A 59 -3.20 -1.11 -10.31
N LYS A 60 -4.33 -0.42 -10.34
CA LYS A 60 -4.44 0.88 -11.00
C LYS A 60 -4.28 2.06 -10.05
N ILE A 61 -4.29 1.79 -8.76
CA ILE A 61 -4.21 2.83 -7.74
C ILE A 61 -2.77 2.97 -7.29
N LYS A 62 -2.23 4.18 -7.36
CA LYS A 62 -0.93 4.49 -6.79
C LYS A 62 -1.12 5.10 -5.41
N ILE A 63 -0.29 4.66 -4.48
CA ILE A 63 -0.32 5.19 -3.12
C ILE A 63 0.32 6.57 -3.12
N LYS A 64 -0.31 7.51 -2.45
CA LYS A 64 0.13 8.90 -2.38
C LYS A 64 0.49 9.27 -0.95
N LYS A 65 1.27 10.33 -0.82
CA LYS A 65 1.63 10.88 0.48
C LYS A 65 0.39 11.12 1.33
N ASN A 66 0.48 10.73 2.59
CA ASN A 66 -0.57 10.89 3.59
C ASN A 66 -1.79 9.98 3.41
N ASP A 67 -1.72 9.02 2.49
CA ASP A 67 -2.79 8.05 2.36
C ASP A 67 -2.92 7.22 3.62
N LYS A 68 -4.18 6.86 3.93
CA LYS A 68 -4.51 5.97 5.04
C LYS A 68 -5.00 4.65 4.46
N ILE A 69 -4.29 3.59 4.77
CA ILE A 69 -4.63 2.25 4.32
C ILE A 69 -5.03 1.43 5.54
N GLU A 70 -6.20 0.81 5.49
CA GLU A 70 -6.65 -0.11 6.52
C GLU A 70 -6.87 -1.48 5.90
N ILE A 71 -6.33 -2.48 6.56
CA ILE A 71 -6.40 -3.87 6.12
C ILE A 71 -7.22 -4.62 7.14
N VAL A 72 -8.38 -5.11 6.72
CA VAL A 72 -9.31 -5.80 7.61
C VAL A 72 -9.42 -7.24 7.16
N HIS A 73 -9.09 -8.16 8.04
CA HIS A 73 -9.21 -9.58 7.74
C HIS A 73 -10.65 -10.03 7.90
N PHE A 74 -11.12 -10.86 6.97
CA PHE A 74 -12.45 -11.45 7.11
C PHE A 74 -12.44 -12.44 8.26
N ILE A 75 -13.49 -12.40 9.05
CA ILE A 75 -13.70 -13.34 10.15
C ILE A 75 -14.50 -14.51 9.64
N GLY A 76 -14.13 -15.71 10.06
CA GLY A 76 -14.89 -16.89 9.73
C GLY A 76 -14.52 -17.57 8.42
N GLY A 77 -13.48 -17.14 7.80
CA GLY A 77 -12.85 -17.83 6.69
C GLY A 77 -13.80 -18.34 5.61
N GLY A 78 -14.76 -17.57 5.32
CA GLY A 78 -15.71 -18.00 4.30
C GLY A 78 -15.05 -18.24 2.95
#